data_0601b3db3044a88927f5fbf6de02b2cd
#
_entry.id   0601b3db3044a88927f5fbf6de02b2cd
#
_cell.length_a   1.000
_cell.length_b   1.000
_cell.length_c   1.000
_cell.angle_alpha   90.00
_cell.angle_beta   90.00
_cell.angle_gamma   90.00
#
_symmetry.space_group_name_H-M   'P 1'
#
loop_
_entity.id
_entity.type
_entity.pdbx_description
1 polymer ?
#
loop_
_entity_poly.entity_id
_entity_poly.type
_entity_poly.pdbx_seq_one_letter_code
_entity_poly.pdbx_strand_id
1 'polypeptide(L)'
;MNEYLEIIKTSFIFFPVIAFIFTIPYILNQYHKYGSIYYLRVIIVYSFILYLLTAYFLVILPLPTVEIVSKLTTPTTQLIPFKFIHDFINQTSLNIINIHTYIKALLEPCCYVVLYNILLCLPFGAYLHYYFKKNLKETVLYTFLLSLFFELTQLTGLYFIYPRGYRLFDVDDLILNTFGGLLGYYIGILFIKVLPNRDKLDAKSYQLGHKVSFLKKLVAFNIDIFILTIVIYILSIFTTSHYLYYLCIIIYYILIPLITNGKTLSYKFLNLKIESIDGITKRYQIFLRQVLWLTEVLLPIILIKLLIYLIPSLSIYIRLIITLISFIYYLIILIKIFIKKQLIYEVLSKTNIISTINEKIDNNTKK
;
A
#
# COMPACT_ATOMS: atom_id res chain seq x y z
N MET A 1 7.90 -16.18 -27.17
CA MET A 1 8.62 -16.15 -25.87
C MET A 1 9.19 -14.77 -25.53
N ASN A 2 9.87 -14.09 -26.46
CA ASN A 2 10.40 -12.72 -26.22
C ASN A 2 9.32 -11.69 -25.89
N GLU A 3 8.16 -11.76 -26.51
CA GLU A 3 7.03 -10.85 -26.29
C GLU A 3 6.49 -10.91 -24.85
N TYR A 4 6.30 -12.11 -24.31
CA TYR A 4 5.87 -12.29 -22.90
C TYR A 4 6.92 -11.76 -21.90
N LEU A 5 8.21 -11.91 -22.20
CA LEU A 5 9.27 -11.36 -21.38
C LEU A 5 9.25 -9.82 -21.37
N GLU A 6 8.98 -9.18 -22.51
CA GLU A 6 8.84 -7.72 -22.57
C GLU A 6 7.62 -7.23 -21.77
N ILE A 7 6.50 -7.94 -21.80
CA ILE A 7 5.33 -7.62 -21.00
C ILE A 7 5.65 -7.73 -19.50
N ILE A 8 6.33 -8.79 -19.09
CA ILE A 8 6.76 -8.97 -17.68
C ILE A 8 7.71 -7.84 -17.26
N LYS A 9 8.70 -7.49 -18.09
CA LYS A 9 9.60 -6.33 -17.81
C LYS A 9 8.81 -5.04 -17.66
N THR A 10 7.85 -4.80 -18.53
CA THR A 10 6.96 -3.63 -18.46
C THR A 10 6.22 -3.58 -17.11
N SER A 11 5.73 -4.72 -16.62
CA SER A 11 5.10 -4.81 -15.30
C SER A 11 6.05 -4.40 -14.17
N PHE A 12 7.30 -4.84 -14.22
CA PHE A 12 8.32 -4.46 -13.23
C PHE A 12 8.69 -2.96 -13.30
N ILE A 13 8.61 -2.32 -14.46
CA ILE A 13 8.86 -0.88 -14.62
C ILE A 13 7.71 -0.06 -14.01
N PHE A 14 6.46 -0.45 -14.23
CA PHE A 14 5.29 0.26 -13.69
C PHE A 14 5.02 -0.05 -12.21
N PHE A 15 5.45 -1.21 -11.73
CA PHE A 15 5.20 -1.64 -10.34
C PHE A 15 5.65 -0.62 -9.28
N PRO A 16 6.86 -0.01 -9.34
CA PRO A 16 7.27 0.97 -8.33
C PRO A 16 6.33 2.17 -8.24
N VAL A 17 5.78 2.64 -9.35
CA VAL A 17 4.84 3.77 -9.38
C VAL A 17 3.53 3.40 -8.70
N ILE A 18 2.96 2.26 -9.06
CA ILE A 18 1.71 1.74 -8.46
C ILE A 18 1.93 1.42 -6.98
N ALA A 19 3.05 0.78 -6.65
CA ALA A 19 3.43 0.47 -5.27
C ALA A 19 3.56 1.75 -4.43
N PHE A 20 4.17 2.82 -4.98
CA PHE A 20 4.30 4.10 -4.28
C PHE A 20 2.93 4.72 -3.97
N ILE A 21 2.02 4.77 -4.95
CA ILE A 21 0.65 5.28 -4.76
C ILE A 21 -0.09 4.45 -3.68
N PHE A 22 0.05 3.14 -3.72
CA PHE A 22 -0.59 2.23 -2.77
C PHE A 22 0.04 2.29 -1.36
N THR A 23 1.32 2.64 -1.27
CA THR A 23 2.09 2.60 0.00
C THR A 23 1.49 3.50 1.07
N ILE A 24 1.11 4.73 0.75
CA ILE A 24 0.58 5.68 1.73
C ILE A 24 -0.72 5.15 2.38
N PRO A 25 -1.80 4.84 1.63
CA PRO A 25 -3.03 4.31 2.22
C PRO A 25 -2.81 2.96 2.92
N TYR A 26 -1.90 2.11 2.41
CA TYR A 26 -1.56 0.85 3.03
C TYR A 26 -0.89 1.03 4.40
N ILE A 27 0.13 1.89 4.51
CA ILE A 27 0.83 2.20 5.76
C ILE A 27 -0.17 2.75 6.80
N LEU A 28 -1.00 3.71 6.40
CA LEU A 28 -2.03 4.30 7.27
C LEU A 28 -2.99 3.24 7.80
N ASN A 29 -3.49 2.36 6.94
CA ASN A 29 -4.36 1.27 7.33
C ASN A 29 -3.68 0.26 8.28
N GLN A 30 -2.41 -0.10 8.02
CA GLN A 30 -1.65 -1.01 8.89
C GLN A 30 -1.45 -0.42 10.29
N TYR A 31 -1.03 0.85 10.38
CA TYR A 31 -0.89 1.51 11.69
C TYR A 31 -2.23 1.73 12.39
N HIS A 32 -3.29 2.06 11.65
CA HIS A 32 -4.61 2.21 12.24
C HIS A 32 -5.13 0.90 12.83
N LYS A 33 -5.00 -0.21 12.08
CA LYS A 33 -5.57 -1.50 12.45
C LYS A 33 -4.69 -2.26 13.44
N TYR A 34 -3.38 -2.35 13.19
CA TYR A 34 -2.47 -3.22 13.93
C TYR A 34 -1.46 -2.46 14.80
N GLY A 35 -1.37 -1.15 14.64
CA GLY A 35 -0.38 -0.32 15.33
C GLY A 35 1.07 -0.50 14.84
N SER A 36 1.31 -1.35 13.85
CA SER A 36 2.63 -1.63 13.29
C SER A 36 2.58 -2.05 11.83
N ILE A 37 3.76 -2.08 11.19
CA ILE A 37 3.97 -2.66 9.87
C ILE A 37 4.82 -3.92 10.05
N TYR A 38 4.28 -5.07 9.63
CA TYR A 38 4.98 -6.34 9.64
C TYR A 38 5.49 -6.67 8.23
N TYR A 39 6.81 -6.79 8.06
CA TYR A 39 7.47 -6.90 6.75
C TYR A 39 6.97 -8.07 5.90
N LEU A 40 6.72 -9.25 6.50
CA LEU A 40 6.24 -10.41 5.76
C LEU A 40 4.86 -10.18 5.16
N ARG A 41 3.97 -9.46 5.89
CA ARG A 41 2.68 -9.04 5.35
C ARG A 41 2.84 -8.07 4.18
N VAL A 42 3.78 -7.14 4.28
CA VAL A 42 4.11 -6.21 3.18
C VAL A 42 4.51 -7.00 1.94
N ILE A 43 5.44 -7.94 2.07
CA ILE A 43 5.89 -8.79 0.95
C ILE A 43 4.71 -9.51 0.30
N ILE A 44 3.83 -10.15 1.08
CA ILE A 44 2.68 -10.89 0.55
C ILE A 44 1.72 -9.95 -0.20
N VAL A 45 1.42 -8.77 0.35
CA VAL A 45 0.49 -7.83 -0.29
C VAL A 45 1.08 -7.23 -1.56
N TYR A 46 2.36 -6.84 -1.53
CA TYR A 46 3.01 -6.24 -2.70
C TYR A 46 3.28 -7.27 -3.79
N SER A 47 3.59 -8.53 -3.45
CA SER A 47 3.69 -9.60 -4.44
C SER A 47 2.34 -9.90 -5.10
N PHE A 48 1.23 -9.79 -4.35
CA PHE A 48 -0.10 -9.89 -4.93
C PHE A 48 -0.42 -8.74 -5.89
N ILE A 49 -0.06 -7.50 -5.54
CA ILE A 49 -0.23 -6.33 -6.43
C ILE A 49 0.60 -6.49 -7.70
N LEU A 50 1.87 -6.91 -7.56
CA LEU A 50 2.74 -7.17 -8.71
C LEU A 50 2.16 -8.25 -9.61
N TYR A 51 1.67 -9.34 -9.02
CA TYR A 51 1.00 -10.40 -9.76
C TYR A 51 -0.21 -9.88 -10.54
N LEU A 52 -1.13 -9.13 -9.89
CA LEU A 52 -2.33 -8.60 -10.56
C LEU A 52 -1.96 -7.64 -11.71
N LEU A 53 -0.95 -6.81 -11.51
CA LEU A 53 -0.44 -5.93 -12.56
C LEU A 53 0.12 -6.72 -13.74
N THR A 54 0.92 -7.76 -13.45
CA THR A 54 1.50 -8.63 -14.48
C THR A 54 0.41 -9.39 -15.23
N ALA A 55 -0.58 -9.96 -14.52
CA ALA A 55 -1.71 -10.66 -15.12
C ALA A 55 -2.52 -9.71 -16.05
N TYR A 56 -2.80 -8.49 -15.58
CA TYR A 56 -3.49 -7.49 -16.37
C TYR A 56 -2.71 -7.12 -17.64
N PHE A 57 -1.40 -6.91 -17.55
CA PHE A 57 -0.58 -6.59 -18.72
C PHE A 57 -0.44 -7.76 -19.68
N LEU A 58 -0.35 -9.00 -19.20
CA LEU A 58 -0.33 -10.20 -20.05
C LEU A 58 -1.60 -10.33 -20.89
N VAL A 59 -2.75 -9.93 -20.33
CA VAL A 59 -4.04 -9.95 -21.00
C VAL A 59 -4.17 -8.82 -22.03
N ILE A 60 -3.66 -7.62 -21.72
CA ILE A 60 -3.92 -6.42 -22.52
C ILE A 60 -2.83 -6.14 -23.56
N LEU A 61 -1.56 -6.34 -23.21
CA LEU A 61 -0.44 -6.02 -24.10
C LEU A 61 -0.18 -7.15 -25.11
N PRO A 62 0.41 -6.85 -26.28
CA PRO A 62 0.71 -5.50 -26.79
C PRO A 62 -0.53 -4.76 -27.29
N LEU A 63 -0.53 -3.44 -27.16
CA LEU A 63 -1.61 -2.59 -27.68
C LEU A 63 -1.35 -2.30 -29.17
N PRO A 64 -2.23 -2.71 -30.09
CA PRO A 64 -2.15 -2.33 -31.49
C PRO A 64 -2.50 -0.85 -31.68
N THR A 65 -2.15 -0.27 -32.82
CA THR A 65 -2.61 1.08 -33.17
C THR A 65 -4.12 1.07 -33.48
N VAL A 66 -4.81 2.19 -33.24
CA VAL A 66 -6.23 2.34 -33.56
C VAL A 66 -6.52 2.04 -35.04
N GLU A 67 -5.59 2.42 -35.93
CA GLU A 67 -5.70 2.15 -37.36
C GLU A 67 -5.69 0.65 -37.68
N ILE A 68 -4.84 -0.13 -37.01
CA ILE A 68 -4.81 -1.59 -37.20
C ILE A 68 -6.14 -2.19 -36.69
N VAL A 69 -6.62 -1.78 -35.53
CA VAL A 69 -7.86 -2.32 -34.94
C VAL A 69 -9.07 -1.99 -35.81
N SER A 70 -9.15 -0.79 -36.41
CA SER A 70 -10.26 -0.39 -37.30
C SER A 70 -10.38 -1.24 -38.55
N LYS A 71 -9.26 -1.81 -39.01
CA LYS A 71 -9.18 -2.67 -40.22
C LYS A 71 -9.40 -4.16 -39.91
N LEU A 72 -9.52 -4.57 -38.63
CA LEU A 72 -9.73 -5.96 -38.28
C LEU A 72 -11.11 -6.45 -38.74
N THR A 73 -11.13 -7.58 -39.44
CA THR A 73 -12.36 -8.28 -39.90
C THR A 73 -12.61 -9.58 -39.11
N THR A 74 -11.71 -9.94 -38.20
CA THR A 74 -11.82 -11.16 -37.39
C THR A 74 -13.03 -11.10 -36.46
N PRO A 75 -13.65 -12.25 -36.10
CA PRO A 75 -14.69 -12.29 -35.07
C PRO A 75 -14.24 -11.66 -33.76
N THR A 76 -15.15 -11.00 -33.06
CA THR A 76 -14.90 -10.41 -31.74
C THR A 76 -15.25 -11.34 -30.61
N THR A 77 -16.03 -12.39 -30.87
CA THR A 77 -16.51 -13.32 -29.83
C THR A 77 -16.40 -14.78 -30.29
N GLN A 78 -16.00 -15.63 -29.37
CA GLN A 78 -16.08 -17.09 -29.42
C GLN A 78 -16.95 -17.55 -28.25
N LEU A 79 -18.15 -18.10 -28.54
CA LEU A 79 -19.15 -18.45 -27.52
C LEU A 79 -19.41 -19.95 -27.40
N ILE A 80 -18.68 -20.79 -28.13
CA ILE A 80 -18.83 -22.26 -28.08
C ILE A 80 -17.96 -22.81 -26.95
N PRO A 81 -18.53 -23.30 -25.83
CA PRO A 81 -17.74 -23.80 -24.74
C PRO A 81 -17.02 -25.12 -25.14
N PHE A 82 -15.85 -25.33 -24.53
CA PHE A 82 -14.98 -26.51 -24.76
C PHE A 82 -14.42 -26.64 -26.17
N LYS A 83 -14.40 -25.58 -26.97
CA LYS A 83 -13.79 -25.59 -28.29
C LYS A 83 -12.30 -25.95 -28.21
N PHE A 84 -11.60 -25.54 -27.15
CA PHE A 84 -10.19 -25.89 -26.91
C PHE A 84 -9.93 -27.40 -26.90
N ILE A 85 -10.91 -28.23 -26.49
CA ILE A 85 -10.79 -29.72 -26.53
C ILE A 85 -10.82 -30.19 -27.97
N HIS A 86 -11.76 -29.66 -28.77
CA HIS A 86 -11.85 -29.99 -30.20
C HIS A 86 -10.57 -29.57 -30.95
N ASP A 87 -10.08 -28.39 -30.67
CA ASP A 87 -8.86 -27.87 -31.30
C ASP A 87 -7.63 -28.69 -30.87
N PHE A 88 -7.54 -29.10 -29.63
CA PHE A 88 -6.50 -30.01 -29.17
C PHE A 88 -6.54 -31.36 -29.90
N ILE A 89 -7.70 -32.03 -29.99
CA ILE A 89 -7.83 -33.33 -30.64
C ILE A 89 -7.43 -33.27 -32.13
N ASN A 90 -7.79 -32.17 -32.82
CA ASN A 90 -7.59 -32.05 -34.26
C ASN A 90 -6.22 -31.46 -34.68
N GLN A 91 -5.58 -30.71 -33.79
CA GLN A 91 -4.36 -29.94 -34.14
C GLN A 91 -3.10 -30.44 -33.46
N THR A 92 -3.23 -31.28 -32.40
CA THR A 92 -2.04 -31.76 -31.68
C THR A 92 -1.27 -32.82 -32.42
N SER A 93 0.04 -32.76 -32.38
CA SER A 93 0.93 -33.84 -32.82
C SER A 93 1.16 -34.89 -31.73
N LEU A 94 0.43 -34.83 -30.60
CA LEU A 94 0.57 -35.76 -29.50
C LEU A 94 0.24 -37.19 -29.90
N ASN A 95 1.20 -38.12 -29.72
CA ASN A 95 1.01 -39.54 -29.82
C ASN A 95 1.31 -40.18 -28.46
N ILE A 96 0.27 -40.74 -27.81
CA ILE A 96 0.37 -41.29 -26.44
C ILE A 96 1.42 -42.41 -26.34
N ILE A 97 1.67 -43.14 -27.42
CA ILE A 97 2.65 -44.24 -27.46
C ILE A 97 4.08 -43.69 -27.66
N ASN A 98 4.23 -42.52 -28.27
CA ASN A 98 5.54 -41.96 -28.61
C ASN A 98 5.90 -40.77 -27.73
N ILE A 99 6.73 -40.97 -26.70
CA ILE A 99 7.13 -39.96 -25.74
C ILE A 99 7.85 -38.75 -26.37
N HIS A 100 8.49 -38.94 -27.54
CA HIS A 100 9.19 -37.83 -28.24
C HIS A 100 8.22 -36.75 -28.78
N THR A 101 6.93 -37.08 -28.89
CA THR A 101 5.90 -36.11 -29.32
C THR A 101 5.42 -35.22 -28.17
N TYR A 102 5.65 -35.56 -26.91
CA TYR A 102 5.09 -34.86 -25.73
C TYR A 102 5.59 -33.43 -25.62
N ILE A 103 6.91 -33.22 -25.71
CA ILE A 103 7.50 -31.88 -25.64
C ILE A 103 7.05 -31.02 -26.80
N LYS A 104 6.96 -31.62 -28.01
CA LYS A 104 6.50 -30.92 -29.19
C LYS A 104 5.03 -30.49 -29.06
N ALA A 105 4.16 -31.38 -28.61
CA ALA A 105 2.75 -31.09 -28.37
C ALA A 105 2.53 -30.00 -27.33
N LEU A 106 3.31 -29.97 -26.25
CA LEU A 106 3.26 -28.89 -25.23
C LEU A 106 3.62 -27.51 -25.77
N LEU A 107 4.42 -27.45 -26.84
CA LEU A 107 4.82 -26.21 -27.49
C LEU A 107 3.85 -25.78 -28.62
N GLU A 108 2.80 -26.54 -28.88
CA GLU A 108 1.78 -26.21 -29.87
C GLU A 108 0.74 -25.24 -29.29
N PRO A 109 0.20 -24.30 -30.10
CA PRO A 109 -0.78 -23.31 -29.63
C PRO A 109 -1.98 -23.91 -28.92
N CYS A 110 -2.52 -25.04 -29.42
CA CYS A 110 -3.64 -25.76 -28.81
C CYS A 110 -3.37 -26.26 -27.38
N CYS A 111 -2.10 -26.38 -26.99
CA CYS A 111 -1.68 -26.78 -25.63
C CYS A 111 -1.24 -25.60 -24.78
N TYR A 112 -0.27 -24.78 -25.27
CA TYR A 112 0.30 -23.76 -24.39
C TYR A 112 -0.67 -22.62 -24.06
N VAL A 113 -1.64 -22.31 -24.94
CA VAL A 113 -2.68 -21.31 -24.66
C VAL A 113 -3.56 -21.74 -23.52
N VAL A 114 -4.00 -23.01 -23.54
CA VAL A 114 -4.79 -23.61 -22.44
C VAL A 114 -4.03 -23.57 -21.13
N LEU A 115 -2.74 -23.94 -21.14
CA LEU A 115 -1.89 -23.90 -19.95
C LEU A 115 -1.68 -22.48 -19.44
N TYR A 116 -1.47 -21.51 -20.31
CA TYR A 116 -1.28 -20.11 -19.90
C TYR A 116 -2.54 -19.53 -19.25
N ASN A 117 -3.74 -19.82 -19.74
CA ASN A 117 -4.97 -19.38 -19.12
C ASN A 117 -5.14 -19.98 -17.73
N ILE A 118 -4.89 -21.29 -17.57
CA ILE A 118 -4.91 -21.92 -16.25
C ILE A 118 -3.89 -21.30 -15.30
N LEU A 119 -2.64 -21.12 -15.77
CA LEU A 119 -1.54 -20.58 -14.97
C LEU A 119 -1.75 -19.09 -14.64
N LEU A 120 -2.44 -18.34 -15.49
CA LEU A 120 -2.71 -16.92 -15.29
C LEU A 120 -3.47 -16.67 -13.98
N CYS A 121 -4.52 -17.45 -13.71
CA CYS A 121 -5.40 -17.28 -12.54
C CYS A 121 -5.07 -18.22 -11.36
N LEU A 122 -4.13 -19.14 -11.53
CA LEU A 122 -3.70 -20.04 -10.46
C LEU A 122 -3.14 -19.29 -9.23
N PRO A 123 -2.24 -18.29 -9.35
CA PRO A 123 -1.80 -17.52 -8.20
C PRO A 123 -2.94 -16.75 -7.53
N PHE A 124 -3.92 -16.25 -8.29
CA PHE A 124 -5.08 -15.56 -7.74
C PHE A 124 -5.86 -16.43 -6.76
N GLY A 125 -6.20 -17.67 -7.18
CA GLY A 125 -6.86 -18.63 -6.32
C GLY A 125 -6.06 -18.97 -5.06
N ALA A 126 -4.72 -19.10 -5.19
CA ALA A 126 -3.84 -19.36 -4.06
C ALA A 126 -3.84 -18.18 -3.06
N TYR A 127 -3.76 -16.93 -3.52
CA TYR A 127 -3.84 -15.75 -2.64
C TYR A 127 -5.22 -15.62 -1.99
N LEU A 128 -6.31 -15.87 -2.71
CA LEU A 128 -7.67 -15.82 -2.18
C LEU A 128 -7.83 -16.77 -1.01
N HIS A 129 -7.35 -18.00 -1.12
CA HIS A 129 -7.43 -18.97 -0.03
C HIS A 129 -6.43 -18.67 1.08
N TYR A 130 -5.13 -18.57 0.76
CA TYR A 130 -4.05 -18.42 1.74
C TYR A 130 -4.16 -17.12 2.53
N TYR A 131 -4.26 -15.98 1.83
CA TYR A 131 -4.17 -14.67 2.48
C TYR A 131 -5.53 -14.05 2.79
N PHE A 132 -6.49 -14.14 1.84
CA PHE A 132 -7.81 -13.54 2.00
C PHE A 132 -8.82 -14.45 2.71
N LYS A 133 -8.43 -15.71 3.05
CA LYS A 133 -9.26 -16.71 3.75
C LYS A 133 -10.59 -16.99 3.06
N LYS A 134 -10.60 -16.94 1.73
CA LYS A 134 -11.80 -17.24 0.96
C LYS A 134 -12.04 -18.74 0.88
N ASN A 135 -13.31 -19.14 0.96
CA ASN A 135 -13.71 -20.54 0.74
C ASN A 135 -13.72 -20.89 -0.75
N LEU A 136 -13.92 -22.16 -1.08
CA LEU A 136 -13.86 -22.65 -2.45
C LEU A 136 -14.85 -21.91 -3.37
N LYS A 137 -16.12 -21.77 -2.93
CA LYS A 137 -17.17 -21.11 -3.72
C LYS A 137 -16.83 -19.64 -4.01
N GLU A 138 -16.37 -18.92 -2.99
CA GLU A 138 -15.92 -17.53 -3.14
C GLU A 138 -14.70 -17.43 -4.07
N THR A 139 -13.74 -18.36 -3.97
CA THR A 139 -12.55 -18.36 -4.81
C THR A 139 -12.92 -18.56 -6.27
N VAL A 140 -13.77 -19.54 -6.57
CA VAL A 140 -14.28 -19.79 -7.93
C VAL A 140 -15.03 -18.57 -8.46
N LEU A 141 -15.93 -18.00 -7.65
CA LEU A 141 -16.69 -16.80 -8.05
C LEU A 141 -15.76 -15.60 -8.35
N TYR A 142 -14.82 -15.29 -7.45
CA TYR A 142 -13.93 -14.15 -7.68
C TYR A 142 -12.98 -14.36 -8.85
N THR A 143 -12.54 -15.60 -9.09
CA THR A 143 -11.70 -15.90 -10.26
C THR A 143 -12.50 -15.77 -11.54
N PHE A 144 -13.74 -16.26 -11.57
CA PHE A 144 -14.65 -16.07 -12.70
C PHE A 144 -14.88 -14.58 -12.98
N LEU A 145 -15.12 -13.77 -11.94
CA LEU A 145 -15.31 -12.32 -12.09
C LEU A 145 -14.05 -11.62 -12.59
N LEU A 146 -12.86 -12.05 -12.14
CA LEU A 146 -11.59 -11.52 -12.65
C LEU A 146 -11.39 -11.87 -14.12
N SER A 147 -11.67 -13.13 -14.50
CA SER A 147 -11.60 -13.56 -15.90
C SER A 147 -12.59 -12.80 -16.77
N LEU A 148 -13.84 -12.66 -16.31
CA LEU A 148 -14.85 -11.88 -17.02
C LEU A 148 -14.43 -10.41 -17.18
N PHE A 149 -13.81 -9.82 -16.17
CA PHE A 149 -13.26 -8.48 -16.26
C PHE A 149 -12.19 -8.38 -17.36
N PHE A 150 -11.32 -9.36 -17.50
CA PHE A 150 -10.33 -9.41 -18.57
C PHE A 150 -10.98 -9.51 -19.95
N GLU A 151 -11.91 -10.43 -20.11
CA GLU A 151 -12.63 -10.65 -21.36
C GLU A 151 -13.46 -9.43 -21.79
N LEU A 152 -14.15 -8.80 -20.85
CA LEU A 152 -14.90 -7.57 -21.12
C LEU A 152 -13.98 -6.39 -21.50
N THR A 153 -12.80 -6.30 -20.88
CA THR A 153 -11.80 -5.28 -21.24
C THR A 153 -11.35 -5.43 -22.69
N GLN A 154 -11.16 -6.67 -23.16
CA GLN A 154 -10.79 -6.97 -24.55
C GLN A 154 -11.95 -6.74 -25.52
N LEU A 155 -13.14 -7.25 -25.18
CA LEU A 155 -14.37 -7.12 -25.98
C LEU A 155 -14.76 -5.66 -26.23
N THR A 156 -14.69 -4.83 -25.19
CA THR A 156 -15.04 -3.40 -25.27
C THR A 156 -13.96 -2.56 -25.95
N GLY A 157 -12.87 -3.16 -26.42
CA GLY A 157 -11.74 -2.43 -27.00
C GLY A 157 -11.14 -1.44 -26.01
N LEU A 158 -10.77 -1.91 -24.80
CA LEU A 158 -10.26 -1.08 -23.71
C LEU A 158 -11.24 0.04 -23.33
N TYR A 159 -12.46 -0.36 -22.97
CA TYR A 159 -13.51 0.59 -22.56
C TYR A 159 -13.79 1.67 -23.60
N PHE A 160 -13.92 1.24 -24.88
CA PHE A 160 -14.23 2.09 -26.04
C PHE A 160 -13.09 3.05 -26.49
N ILE A 161 -11.85 2.81 -26.04
CA ILE A 161 -10.66 3.48 -26.60
C ILE A 161 -10.45 3.04 -28.06
N TYR A 162 -10.67 1.76 -28.35
CA TYR A 162 -10.67 1.21 -29.71
C TYR A 162 -12.09 1.16 -30.28
N PRO A 163 -12.26 1.27 -31.61
CA PRO A 163 -13.57 1.22 -32.28
C PRO A 163 -14.26 -0.13 -32.18
N ARG A 164 -13.52 -1.19 -31.83
CA ARG A 164 -14.01 -2.56 -31.61
C ARG A 164 -13.05 -3.35 -30.70
N GLY A 165 -13.48 -4.54 -30.30
CA GLY A 165 -12.58 -5.48 -29.61
C GLY A 165 -11.35 -5.79 -30.48
N TYR A 166 -10.16 -5.67 -29.90
CA TYR A 166 -8.89 -5.93 -30.58
C TYR A 166 -8.37 -7.36 -30.33
N ARG A 167 -8.95 -8.06 -29.35
CA ARG A 167 -8.77 -9.48 -29.09
C ARG A 167 -10.13 -10.17 -29.05
N LEU A 168 -10.12 -11.47 -29.20
CA LEU A 168 -11.31 -12.32 -29.18
C LEU A 168 -11.79 -12.47 -27.73
N PHE A 169 -13.05 -12.16 -27.44
CA PHE A 169 -13.72 -12.61 -26.21
C PHE A 169 -13.96 -14.11 -26.33
N ASP A 170 -13.43 -14.90 -25.41
CA ASP A 170 -13.51 -16.36 -25.47
C ASP A 170 -14.11 -16.95 -24.19
N VAL A 171 -15.21 -17.72 -24.36
CA VAL A 171 -15.84 -18.44 -23.24
C VAL A 171 -14.92 -19.51 -22.65
N ASP A 172 -14.05 -20.11 -23.47
CA ASP A 172 -13.08 -21.08 -22.99
C ASP A 172 -12.05 -20.45 -22.05
N ASP A 173 -11.67 -19.19 -22.25
CA ASP A 173 -10.80 -18.46 -21.37
C ASP A 173 -11.46 -18.24 -19.99
N LEU A 174 -12.78 -17.97 -19.95
CA LEU A 174 -13.53 -17.92 -18.69
C LEU A 174 -13.47 -19.25 -17.93
N ILE A 175 -13.64 -20.37 -18.65
CA ILE A 175 -13.62 -21.71 -18.07
C ILE A 175 -12.22 -22.05 -17.55
N LEU A 176 -11.19 -21.87 -18.38
CA LEU A 176 -9.81 -22.23 -18.08
C LEU A 176 -9.21 -21.38 -16.97
N ASN A 177 -9.45 -20.05 -16.99
CA ASN A 177 -9.03 -19.15 -15.93
C ASN A 177 -9.70 -19.50 -14.60
N THR A 178 -11.01 -19.79 -14.62
CA THR A 178 -11.75 -20.19 -13.41
C THR A 178 -11.24 -21.51 -12.87
N PHE A 179 -10.95 -22.46 -13.74
CA PHE A 179 -10.32 -23.73 -13.36
C PHE A 179 -8.92 -23.53 -12.77
N GLY A 180 -8.13 -22.60 -13.34
CA GLY A 180 -6.85 -22.17 -12.77
C GLY A 180 -6.97 -21.65 -11.34
N GLY A 181 -7.98 -20.82 -11.07
CA GLY A 181 -8.27 -20.35 -9.71
C GLY A 181 -8.70 -21.47 -8.75
N LEU A 182 -9.46 -22.46 -9.24
CA LEU A 182 -9.80 -23.66 -8.49
C LEU A 182 -8.56 -24.46 -8.09
N LEU A 183 -7.65 -24.71 -9.03
CA LEU A 183 -6.37 -25.36 -8.74
C LEU A 183 -5.53 -24.51 -7.77
N GLY A 184 -5.53 -23.21 -7.95
CA GLY A 184 -4.88 -22.26 -7.05
C GLY A 184 -5.38 -22.34 -5.61
N TYR A 185 -6.68 -22.56 -5.40
CA TYR A 185 -7.24 -22.78 -4.07
C TYR A 185 -6.55 -23.97 -3.36
N TYR A 186 -6.41 -25.10 -4.03
CA TYR A 186 -5.74 -26.28 -3.46
C TYR A 186 -4.25 -26.04 -3.20
N ILE A 187 -3.57 -25.31 -4.08
CA ILE A 187 -2.18 -24.87 -3.85
C ILE A 187 -2.11 -23.94 -2.64
N GLY A 188 -3.09 -23.06 -2.45
CA GLY A 188 -3.20 -22.21 -1.26
C GLY A 188 -3.27 -23.01 0.05
N ILE A 189 -3.89 -24.18 0.07
CA ILE A 189 -3.88 -25.09 1.22
C ILE A 189 -2.45 -25.56 1.56
N LEU A 190 -1.63 -25.81 0.54
CA LEU A 190 -0.23 -26.20 0.75
C LEU A 190 0.58 -25.03 1.31
N PHE A 191 0.35 -23.80 0.85
CA PHE A 191 1.02 -22.61 1.38
C PHE A 191 0.73 -22.36 2.86
N ILE A 192 -0.48 -22.65 3.34
CA ILE A 192 -0.82 -22.54 4.77
C ILE A 192 0.04 -23.47 5.64
N LYS A 193 0.52 -24.61 5.09
CA LYS A 193 1.40 -25.53 5.83
C LYS A 193 2.84 -25.02 5.94
N VAL A 194 3.31 -24.25 4.96
CA VAL A 194 4.71 -23.78 4.87
C VAL A 194 4.86 -22.34 5.37
N LEU A 195 3.92 -21.48 5.06
CA LEU A 195 3.94 -20.06 5.41
C LEU A 195 3.04 -19.79 6.63
N PRO A 196 3.35 -18.76 7.44
CA PRO A 196 2.49 -18.36 8.54
C PRO A 196 1.13 -17.91 7.99
N ASN A 197 0.07 -18.50 8.50
CA ASN A 197 -1.30 -18.12 8.12
C ASN A 197 -1.61 -16.67 8.55
N ARG A 198 -2.68 -16.11 8.00
CA ARG A 198 -3.07 -14.71 8.24
C ARG A 198 -3.24 -14.41 9.74
N ASP A 199 -3.75 -15.34 10.55
CA ASP A 199 -3.95 -15.12 11.98
C ASP A 199 -2.61 -14.94 12.71
N LYS A 200 -1.59 -15.73 12.35
CA LYS A 200 -0.23 -15.57 12.87
C LYS A 200 0.38 -14.24 12.43
N LEU A 201 0.13 -13.82 11.18
CA LEU A 201 0.57 -12.50 10.69
C LEU A 201 -0.13 -11.36 11.44
N ASP A 202 -1.42 -11.49 11.72
CA ASP A 202 -2.20 -10.51 12.47
C ASP A 202 -1.72 -10.45 13.92
N ALA A 203 -1.60 -11.57 14.60
CA ALA A 203 -1.09 -11.65 15.97
C ALA A 203 0.30 -11.02 16.10
N LYS A 204 1.22 -11.33 15.15
CA LYS A 204 2.56 -10.74 15.15
C LYS A 204 2.53 -9.24 14.93
N SER A 205 1.65 -8.76 14.04
CA SER A 205 1.48 -7.32 13.81
C SER A 205 0.96 -6.61 15.06
N TYR A 206 -0.04 -7.16 15.75
CA TYR A 206 -0.51 -6.63 17.04
C TYR A 206 0.60 -6.63 18.09
N GLN A 207 1.32 -7.74 18.24
CA GLN A 207 2.45 -7.82 19.19
C GLN A 207 3.49 -6.72 18.95
N LEU A 208 3.84 -6.46 17.67
CA LEU A 208 4.73 -5.36 17.31
C LEU A 208 4.10 -3.99 17.54
N GLY A 209 2.78 -3.88 17.40
CA GLY A 209 2.01 -2.65 17.56
C GLY A 209 1.97 -2.08 18.97
N HIS A 210 2.27 -2.91 20.01
CA HIS A 210 2.43 -2.43 21.39
C HIS A 210 3.62 -1.50 21.54
N LYS A 211 4.64 -1.66 20.71
CA LYS A 211 5.84 -0.82 20.75
C LYS A 211 5.67 0.38 19.83
N VAL A 212 5.98 1.57 20.33
CA VAL A 212 5.98 2.78 19.50
C VAL A 212 7.31 2.86 18.75
N SER A 213 7.24 2.61 17.44
CA SER A 213 8.42 2.69 16.56
C SER A 213 8.70 4.14 16.14
N PHE A 214 9.94 4.41 15.72
CA PHE A 214 10.31 5.70 15.12
C PHE A 214 9.44 6.04 13.91
N LEU A 215 9.25 5.07 12.98
CA LEU A 215 8.41 5.27 11.80
C LEU A 215 6.97 5.63 12.15
N LYS A 216 6.40 5.05 13.21
CA LYS A 216 5.05 5.39 13.66
C LYS A 216 4.96 6.83 14.17
N LYS A 217 5.97 7.32 14.91
CA LYS A 217 6.07 8.73 15.35
C LYS A 217 6.21 9.66 14.14
N LEU A 218 7.03 9.29 13.15
CA LEU A 218 7.24 10.07 11.93
C LEU A 218 5.95 10.16 11.09
N VAL A 219 5.23 9.06 10.92
CA VAL A 219 3.93 9.05 10.22
C VAL A 219 2.92 9.93 10.95
N ALA A 220 2.85 9.85 12.30
CA ALA A 220 1.99 10.71 13.10
C ALA A 220 2.29 12.20 12.88
N PHE A 221 3.56 12.57 12.91
CA PHE A 221 4.00 13.93 12.67
C PHE A 221 3.63 14.45 11.28
N ASN A 222 3.83 13.62 10.24
CA ASN A 222 3.45 13.99 8.87
C ASN A 222 1.93 14.16 8.69
N ILE A 223 1.12 13.32 9.35
CA ILE A 223 -0.35 13.47 9.35
C ILE A 223 -0.73 14.79 10.02
N ASP A 224 -0.14 15.11 11.18
CA ASP A 224 -0.44 16.35 11.90
C ASP A 224 -0.07 17.59 11.06
N ILE A 225 1.11 17.58 10.40
CA ILE A 225 1.52 18.66 9.47
C ILE A 225 0.53 18.75 8.30
N PHE A 226 0.16 17.63 7.70
CA PHE A 226 -0.77 17.62 6.57
C PHE A 226 -2.14 18.23 6.95
N ILE A 227 -2.69 17.85 8.11
CA ILE A 227 -3.95 18.42 8.62
C ILE A 227 -3.81 19.93 8.84
N LEU A 228 -2.74 20.36 9.51
CA LEU A 228 -2.48 21.79 9.75
C LEU A 228 -2.30 22.58 8.45
N THR A 229 -1.58 22.00 7.47
CA THR A 229 -1.38 22.63 6.17
C THR A 229 -2.72 22.86 5.46
N ILE A 230 -3.63 21.88 5.48
CA ILE A 230 -4.96 22.02 4.91
C ILE A 230 -5.75 23.12 5.63
N VAL A 231 -5.74 23.12 6.98
CA VAL A 231 -6.47 24.11 7.78
C VAL A 231 -5.93 25.52 7.50
N ILE A 232 -4.61 25.69 7.50
CA ILE A 232 -3.96 26.98 7.23
C ILE A 232 -4.23 27.43 5.78
N TYR A 233 -4.20 26.51 4.82
CA TYR A 233 -4.51 26.82 3.42
C TYR A 233 -5.97 27.31 3.28
N ILE A 234 -6.92 26.63 3.87
CA ILE A 234 -8.33 27.07 3.85
C ILE A 234 -8.47 28.44 4.51
N LEU A 235 -7.84 28.68 5.66
CA LEU A 235 -7.89 29.97 6.33
C LEU A 235 -7.23 31.06 5.50
N SER A 236 -6.18 30.76 4.71
CA SER A 236 -5.50 31.76 3.86
C SER A 236 -6.40 32.29 2.74
N ILE A 237 -7.48 31.59 2.39
CA ILE A 237 -8.48 32.07 1.42
C ILE A 237 -9.30 33.24 2.01
N PHE A 238 -9.52 33.22 3.34
CA PHE A 238 -10.36 34.20 4.03
C PHE A 238 -9.58 35.31 4.71
N THR A 239 -8.29 35.12 5.00
CA THR A 239 -7.48 36.09 5.73
C THR A 239 -6.01 35.97 5.40
N THR A 240 -5.32 37.13 5.41
CA THR A 240 -3.85 37.20 5.28
C THR A 240 -3.16 37.33 6.64
N SER A 241 -3.90 37.27 7.75
CA SER A 241 -3.37 37.44 9.10
C SER A 241 -2.50 36.26 9.54
N HIS A 242 -1.20 36.47 9.66
CA HIS A 242 -0.27 35.46 10.17
C HIS A 242 -0.54 35.04 11.62
N TYR A 243 -1.17 35.90 12.43
CA TYR A 243 -1.50 35.59 13.83
C TYR A 243 -2.48 34.42 13.94
N LEU A 244 -3.44 34.30 13.01
CA LEU A 244 -4.37 33.16 12.99
C LEU A 244 -3.68 31.83 12.69
N TYR A 245 -2.63 31.84 11.89
CA TYR A 245 -1.85 30.62 11.63
C TYR A 245 -1.12 30.12 12.88
N TYR A 246 -0.51 31.03 13.65
CA TYR A 246 0.11 30.68 14.92
C TYR A 246 -0.92 30.20 15.95
N LEU A 247 -2.09 30.82 15.98
CA LEU A 247 -3.20 30.41 16.84
C LEU A 247 -3.65 28.98 16.51
N CYS A 248 -3.78 28.61 15.24
CA CYS A 248 -4.10 27.25 14.80
C CYS A 248 -3.06 26.23 15.28
N ILE A 249 -1.77 26.57 15.20
CA ILE A 249 -0.70 25.68 15.69
C ILE A 249 -0.81 25.49 17.21
N ILE A 250 -1.06 26.55 17.95
CA ILE A 250 -1.24 26.50 19.42
C ILE A 250 -2.47 25.68 19.78
N ILE A 251 -3.60 25.91 19.13
CA ILE A 251 -4.83 25.14 19.35
C ILE A 251 -4.57 23.65 19.06
N TYR A 252 -3.96 23.34 17.93
CA TYR A 252 -3.75 21.97 17.49
C TYR A 252 -2.81 21.18 18.40
N TYR A 253 -1.66 21.77 18.75
CA TYR A 253 -0.64 21.04 19.51
C TYR A 253 -0.76 21.19 21.02
N ILE A 254 -1.45 22.21 21.54
CA ILE A 254 -1.61 22.40 22.99
C ILE A 254 -3.04 22.09 23.41
N LEU A 255 -4.05 22.76 22.84
CA LEU A 255 -5.41 22.68 23.32
C LEU A 255 -6.05 21.30 23.03
N ILE A 256 -5.91 20.79 21.81
CA ILE A 256 -6.46 19.48 21.45
C ILE A 256 -5.91 18.36 22.36
N PRO A 257 -4.59 18.17 22.56
CA PRO A 257 -4.11 17.15 23.48
C PRO A 257 -4.55 17.33 24.93
N LEU A 258 -4.73 18.55 25.40
CA LEU A 258 -5.26 18.80 26.75
C LEU A 258 -6.71 18.33 26.91
N ILE A 259 -7.55 18.57 25.90
CA ILE A 259 -8.97 18.14 25.92
C ILE A 259 -9.08 16.63 25.71
N THR A 260 -8.25 16.07 24.85
CA THR A 260 -8.28 14.63 24.48
C THR A 260 -7.42 13.73 25.36
N ASN A 261 -6.93 14.23 26.51
CA ASN A 261 -6.06 13.48 27.42
C ASN A 261 -4.80 12.91 26.72
N GLY A 262 -4.08 13.77 25.99
CA GLY A 262 -2.79 13.46 25.40
C GLY A 262 -2.84 12.88 23.97
N LYS A 263 -3.91 13.12 23.22
CA LYS A 263 -4.04 12.65 21.84
C LYS A 263 -4.18 13.83 20.87
N THR A 264 -3.32 13.93 19.84
CA THR A 264 -3.59 14.73 18.64
C THR A 264 -4.54 13.96 17.72
N LEU A 265 -4.96 14.56 16.61
CA LEU A 265 -5.79 13.85 15.63
C LEU A 265 -5.04 12.66 15.02
N SER A 266 -3.76 12.81 14.69
CA SER A 266 -2.92 11.70 14.21
C SER A 266 -2.76 10.61 15.29
N TYR A 267 -2.59 10.99 16.55
CA TYR A 267 -2.45 10.04 17.65
C TYR A 267 -3.72 9.23 17.84
N LYS A 268 -4.90 9.86 17.74
CA LYS A 268 -6.18 9.14 17.78
C LYS A 268 -6.30 8.14 16.63
N PHE A 269 -5.88 8.53 15.43
CA PHE A 269 -5.91 7.68 14.25
C PHE A 269 -4.91 6.50 14.34
N LEU A 270 -3.68 6.75 14.81
CA LEU A 270 -2.60 5.75 14.87
C LEU A 270 -2.56 4.97 16.18
N ASN A 271 -3.55 5.10 17.05
CA ASN A 271 -3.58 4.47 18.37
C ASN A 271 -2.35 4.83 19.22
N LEU A 272 -2.09 6.12 19.37
CA LEU A 272 -1.05 6.68 20.19
C LEU A 272 -1.66 7.57 21.30
N LYS A 273 -0.93 7.72 22.41
CA LYS A 273 -1.30 8.60 23.52
C LYS A 273 -0.04 9.09 24.23
N ILE A 274 -0.06 10.31 24.72
CA ILE A 274 0.92 10.79 25.67
C ILE A 274 0.53 10.27 27.05
N GLU A 275 1.46 9.61 27.73
CA GLU A 275 1.25 9.08 29.07
C GLU A 275 2.42 9.41 30.00
N SER A 276 2.12 9.65 31.29
CA SER A 276 3.14 9.83 32.30
C SER A 276 3.92 8.53 32.53
N ILE A 277 5.20 8.64 32.82
CA ILE A 277 6.05 7.49 33.22
C ILE A 277 5.50 6.84 34.52
N ASP A 278 4.87 7.63 35.36
CA ASP A 278 4.27 7.15 36.64
C ASP A 278 2.87 6.54 36.44
N GLY A 279 2.38 6.38 35.23
CA GLY A 279 1.10 5.76 34.88
C GLY A 279 -0.10 6.70 34.91
N ILE A 280 -0.15 7.68 35.80
CA ILE A 280 -1.25 8.65 35.96
C ILE A 280 -0.86 9.96 35.28
N THR A 281 -1.44 10.25 34.12
CA THR A 281 -1.11 11.45 33.35
C THR A 281 -1.90 12.64 33.85
N LYS A 282 -1.19 13.66 34.37
CA LYS A 282 -1.79 14.93 34.78
C LYS A 282 -1.81 15.91 33.61
N ARG A 283 -2.83 16.77 33.54
CA ARG A 283 -2.98 17.75 32.44
C ARG A 283 -1.80 18.70 32.30
N TYR A 284 -1.19 19.13 33.43
CA TYR A 284 -0.01 20.00 33.37
C TYR A 284 1.20 19.32 32.69
N GLN A 285 1.35 17.99 32.80
CA GLN A 285 2.43 17.24 32.15
C GLN A 285 2.24 17.25 30.62
N ILE A 286 0.99 17.09 30.14
CA ILE A 286 0.67 17.19 28.72
C ILE A 286 0.96 18.62 28.23
N PHE A 287 0.51 19.65 28.97
CA PHE A 287 0.78 21.04 28.63
C PHE A 287 2.27 21.32 28.55
N LEU A 288 3.03 20.98 29.60
CA LEU A 288 4.47 21.19 29.67
C LEU A 288 5.19 20.49 28.51
N ARG A 289 4.83 19.23 28.23
CA ARG A 289 5.38 18.48 27.11
C ARG A 289 5.18 19.22 25.77
N GLN A 290 3.97 19.69 25.50
CA GLN A 290 3.64 20.30 24.21
C GLN A 290 4.29 21.67 24.06
N VAL A 291 4.36 22.46 25.12
CA VAL A 291 5.07 23.75 25.10
C VAL A 291 6.57 23.53 24.86
N LEU A 292 7.20 22.62 25.60
CA LEU A 292 8.61 22.31 25.43
C LEU A 292 8.91 21.72 24.04
N TRP A 293 8.04 20.87 23.53
CA TRP A 293 8.17 20.32 22.16
C TRP A 293 8.09 21.42 21.10
N LEU A 294 7.12 22.33 21.21
CA LEU A 294 6.99 23.47 20.29
C LEU A 294 8.21 24.38 20.38
N THR A 295 8.72 24.67 21.59
CA THR A 295 9.93 25.47 21.73
C THR A 295 11.14 24.76 21.13
N GLU A 296 11.35 23.48 21.39
CA GLU A 296 12.47 22.70 20.83
C GLU A 296 12.43 22.66 19.29
N VAL A 297 11.24 22.59 18.68
CA VAL A 297 11.08 22.58 17.21
C VAL A 297 11.13 23.97 16.60
N LEU A 298 10.48 24.98 17.22
CA LEU A 298 10.33 26.31 16.61
C LEU A 298 11.45 27.27 16.96
N LEU A 299 12.10 27.13 18.13
CA LEU A 299 13.11 28.08 18.61
C LEU A 299 14.25 28.31 17.62
N PRO A 300 14.88 27.31 17.01
CA PRO A 300 15.94 27.52 16.03
C PRO A 300 15.46 28.33 14.82
N ILE A 301 14.25 28.05 14.32
CA ILE A 301 13.67 28.79 13.19
C ILE A 301 13.38 30.25 13.55
N ILE A 302 12.84 30.49 14.74
CA ILE A 302 12.54 31.83 15.24
C ILE A 302 13.82 32.59 15.42
N LEU A 303 14.86 32.00 16.01
CA LEU A 303 16.16 32.65 16.21
C LEU A 303 16.82 33.01 14.89
N ILE A 304 16.76 32.15 13.87
CA ILE A 304 17.27 32.46 12.53
C ILE A 304 16.55 33.69 11.94
N LYS A 305 15.22 33.66 11.97
CA LYS A 305 14.41 34.77 11.44
C LYS A 305 14.68 36.08 12.18
N LEU A 306 14.78 36.03 13.50
CA LEU A 306 15.08 37.19 14.33
C LEU A 306 16.46 37.77 14.03
N LEU A 307 17.48 36.92 13.90
CA LEU A 307 18.85 37.35 13.54
C LEU A 307 18.90 38.02 12.16
N ILE A 308 18.21 37.45 11.18
CA ILE A 308 18.14 38.02 9.82
C ILE A 308 17.40 39.36 9.85
N TYR A 309 16.37 39.51 10.68
CA TYR A 309 15.60 40.73 10.82
C TYR A 309 16.38 41.84 11.53
N LEU A 310 17.06 41.52 12.66
CA LEU A 310 17.79 42.49 13.46
C LEU A 310 19.08 42.95 12.80
N ILE A 311 19.70 42.11 11.97
CA ILE A 311 20.99 42.44 11.31
C ILE A 311 20.83 42.15 9.79
N PRO A 312 20.16 43.07 9.05
CA PRO A 312 19.96 42.91 7.61
C PRO A 312 21.28 42.85 6.82
N SER A 313 22.32 43.51 7.32
CA SER A 313 23.68 43.58 6.75
C SER A 313 24.51 42.32 6.99
N LEU A 314 23.94 41.27 7.64
CA LEU A 314 24.64 40.02 7.91
C LEU A 314 25.16 39.39 6.61
N SER A 315 26.47 39.10 6.55
CA SER A 315 27.07 38.52 5.37
C SER A 315 26.42 37.16 5.03
N ILE A 316 26.38 36.80 3.75
CA ILE A 316 25.81 35.55 3.29
C ILE A 316 26.47 34.33 3.95
N TYR A 317 27.75 34.42 4.25
CA TYR A 317 28.50 33.34 4.93
C TYR A 317 28.00 33.10 6.36
N ILE A 318 27.70 34.16 7.11
CA ILE A 318 27.17 34.02 8.48
C ILE A 318 25.76 33.42 8.45
N ARG A 319 24.91 33.81 7.49
CA ARG A 319 23.59 33.23 7.30
C ARG A 319 23.67 31.71 6.97
N LEU A 320 24.61 31.32 6.12
CA LEU A 320 24.87 29.90 5.79
C LEU A 320 25.35 29.12 7.02
N ILE A 321 26.26 29.67 7.82
CA ILE A 321 26.74 29.03 9.06
C ILE A 321 25.60 28.81 10.05
N ILE A 322 24.75 29.80 10.28
CA ILE A 322 23.60 29.71 11.19
C ILE A 322 22.61 28.61 10.69
N THR A 323 22.35 28.60 9.38
CA THR A 323 21.49 27.56 8.77
C THR A 323 22.08 26.17 8.94
N LEU A 324 23.40 26.04 8.76
CA LEU A 324 24.11 24.76 8.95
C LEU A 324 24.06 24.30 10.42
N ILE A 325 24.27 25.20 11.37
CA ILE A 325 24.15 24.87 12.81
C ILE A 325 22.75 24.39 13.13
N SER A 326 21.72 25.04 12.61
CA SER A 326 20.33 24.62 12.81
C SER A 326 20.03 23.26 12.15
N PHE A 327 20.58 23.00 10.98
CA PHE A 327 20.48 21.69 10.31
C PHE A 327 21.13 20.58 11.17
N ILE A 328 22.34 20.83 11.69
CA ILE A 328 23.04 19.89 12.58
C ILE A 328 22.22 19.65 13.85
N TYR A 329 21.62 20.69 14.43
CA TYR A 329 20.76 20.57 15.60
C TYR A 329 19.57 19.62 15.34
N TYR A 330 18.84 19.80 14.23
CA TYR A 330 17.74 18.90 13.87
C TYR A 330 18.21 17.48 13.55
N LEU A 331 19.39 17.33 12.94
CA LEU A 331 19.99 16.03 12.69
C LEU A 331 20.28 15.30 14.01
N ILE A 332 20.79 16.00 15.02
CA ILE A 332 21.04 15.43 16.37
C ILE A 332 19.71 14.98 17.01
N ILE A 333 18.64 15.79 16.89
CA ILE A 333 17.31 15.39 17.39
C ILE A 333 16.84 14.12 16.68
N LEU A 334 16.93 14.04 15.37
CA LEU A 334 16.55 12.85 14.59
C LEU A 334 17.34 11.61 15.02
N ILE A 335 18.67 11.75 15.21
CA ILE A 335 19.51 10.65 15.69
C ILE A 335 19.08 10.20 17.08
N LYS A 336 18.81 11.12 18.01
CA LYS A 336 18.32 10.78 19.37
C LYS A 336 17.00 9.99 19.31
N ILE A 337 16.05 10.42 18.46
CA ILE A 337 14.78 9.71 18.26
C ILE A 337 15.03 8.32 17.68
N PHE A 338 15.92 8.19 16.70
CA PHE A 338 16.25 6.91 16.07
C PHE A 338 16.87 5.92 17.06
N ILE A 339 17.80 6.39 17.91
CA ILE A 339 18.46 5.58 18.95
C ILE A 339 17.53 5.35 20.18
N LYS A 340 16.30 5.88 20.14
CA LYS A 340 15.33 5.80 21.24
C LYS A 340 15.79 6.47 22.53
N LYS A 341 16.68 7.44 22.46
CA LYS A 341 17.01 8.30 23.61
C LYS A 341 15.88 9.29 23.85
N GLN A 342 15.60 9.54 25.12
CA GLN A 342 14.61 10.55 25.51
C GLN A 342 15.06 11.96 25.10
N LEU A 343 14.13 12.76 24.60
CA LEU A 343 14.32 14.16 24.28
C LEU A 343 14.07 15.04 25.50
N ILE A 344 14.53 16.28 25.48
CA ILE A 344 14.47 17.18 26.63
C ILE A 344 13.02 17.35 27.12
N TYR A 345 12.08 17.54 26.20
CA TYR A 345 10.66 17.68 26.54
C TYR A 345 10.05 16.39 27.15
N GLU A 346 10.55 15.20 26.79
CA GLU A 346 10.10 13.94 27.36
C GLU A 346 10.60 13.78 28.81
N VAL A 347 11.85 14.14 29.06
CA VAL A 347 12.46 14.06 30.40
C VAL A 347 11.82 15.06 31.35
N LEU A 348 11.73 16.34 30.96
CA LEU A 348 11.21 17.40 31.81
C LEU A 348 9.72 17.25 32.12
N SER A 349 8.93 16.76 31.18
CA SER A 349 7.50 16.49 31.38
C SER A 349 7.23 15.15 32.07
N LYS A 350 8.23 14.29 32.22
CA LYS A 350 8.11 12.89 32.68
C LYS A 350 7.04 12.10 31.90
N THR A 351 6.99 12.25 30.59
CA THR A 351 5.98 11.65 29.74
C THR A 351 6.59 10.92 28.55
N ASN A 352 5.94 9.85 28.11
CA ASN A 352 6.29 9.10 26.91
C ASN A 352 5.08 8.96 25.97
N ILE A 353 5.33 8.62 24.72
CA ILE A 353 4.28 8.21 23.78
C ILE A 353 4.11 6.71 23.89
N ILE A 354 2.89 6.27 24.21
CA ILE A 354 2.53 4.85 24.27
C ILE A 354 1.56 4.46 23.16
N SER A 355 1.44 3.16 22.92
CA SER A 355 0.44 2.59 22.01
C SER A 355 -0.81 2.21 22.78
N THR A 356 -1.98 2.63 22.30
CA THR A 356 -3.30 2.29 22.89
C THR A 356 -3.98 1.15 22.14
N ILE A 357 -3.23 0.33 21.42
CA ILE A 357 -3.80 -0.73 20.58
C ILE A 357 -4.55 -1.79 21.39
N ASN A 358 -4.12 -2.08 22.62
CA ASN A 358 -4.77 -3.03 23.51
C ASN A 358 -6.15 -2.59 23.99
N GLU A 359 -6.34 -1.30 24.23
CA GLU A 359 -7.64 -0.74 24.65
C GLU A 359 -8.73 -0.99 23.59
N LYS A 360 -8.34 -1.05 22.29
CA LYS A 360 -9.27 -1.34 21.19
C LYS A 360 -9.62 -2.83 21.08
N ILE A 361 -8.68 -3.72 21.39
CA ILE A 361 -8.91 -5.17 21.34
C ILE A 361 -9.89 -5.57 22.45
N ASP A 362 -9.67 -5.07 23.66
CA ASP A 362 -10.54 -5.37 24.81
C ASP A 362 -11.98 -4.86 24.61
N ASN A 363 -12.16 -3.71 23.95
CA ASN A 363 -13.48 -3.17 23.65
C ASN A 363 -14.23 -3.93 22.54
N ASN A 364 -13.52 -4.59 21.63
CA ASN A 364 -14.14 -5.39 20.57
C ASN A 364 -14.47 -6.84 21.02
N THR A 365 -13.80 -7.34 22.05
CA THR A 365 -14.09 -8.68 22.63
C THR A 365 -15.24 -8.63 23.66
N LYS A 366 -15.65 -7.42 24.08
CA LYS A 366 -16.78 -7.19 25.02
C LYS A 366 -18.10 -6.85 24.30
N LYS A 367 -18.15 -6.84 22.96
CA LYS A 367 -19.35 -6.75 22.14
C LYS A 367 -19.63 -8.09 21.47
#